data_1cc333da13eff9de946d570f66cdae23
#
_entry.id   1cc333da13eff9de946d570f66cdae23
#
_cell.length_a   1.000
_cell.length_b   1.000
_cell.length_c   1.000
_cell.angle_alpha   90.00
_cell.angle_beta   90.00
_cell.angle_gamma   90.00
#
_symmetry.space_group_name_H-M   'P 1'
#
loop_
_entity.id
_entity.type
_entity.pdbx_description
1 polymer ?
#
loop_
_entity_poly.entity_id
_entity_poly.type
_entity_poly.pdbx_seq_one_letter_code
_entity_poly.pdbx_strand_id
1 'polypeptide(L)'
;MTEPSLTAGERIDGLPSQNIRIIQNPDMFSYSLDAILLAHFADVKGKGRGHAVDLGAGTGAVGLFYAPKVSGRVTLVEIQPELAAMAQRSIDLNGMSDRVSVLQKDMKNIFEDIKPGSVETVLSNPPYFPLNGTTKTNHDHHYELARHELTIDLPNLAQIANKLLKNNGKFYMVHRPDRLADIFAAFANRKLMIKRVQFVYGKAGREANMVLVEAIKSGRPGGVRILPALIAYDEKNDYTPEMNRILYGKAWS
;
A
#
# COMPACT_ATOMS: atom_id res chain seq x y z
N MET A 1 -13.07 -24.22 8.00
CA MET A 1 -11.71 -23.68 7.84
C MET A 1 -11.08 -23.74 9.21
N THR A 2 -9.98 -24.49 9.35
CA THR A 2 -9.20 -24.53 10.60
C THR A 2 -8.57 -23.15 10.83
N GLU A 3 -8.64 -22.64 12.06
CA GLU A 3 -7.93 -21.41 12.41
C GLU A 3 -6.43 -21.59 12.13
N PRO A 4 -5.76 -20.57 11.56
CA PRO A 4 -4.33 -20.66 11.28
C PRO A 4 -3.57 -20.75 12.60
N SER A 5 -2.52 -21.57 12.64
CA SER A 5 -1.59 -21.58 13.77
C SER A 5 -0.85 -20.25 13.82
N LEU A 6 -1.04 -19.49 14.89
CA LEU A 6 -0.26 -18.26 15.15
C LEU A 6 1.05 -18.65 15.85
N THR A 7 2.12 -17.98 15.46
CA THR A 7 3.40 -18.05 16.20
C THR A 7 3.43 -17.04 17.34
N ALA A 8 4.42 -17.16 18.24
CA ALA A 8 4.52 -16.25 19.39
C ALA A 8 4.60 -14.77 18.93
N GLY A 9 3.82 -13.91 19.56
CA GLY A 9 3.73 -12.48 19.24
C GLY A 9 2.77 -12.13 18.09
N GLU A 10 2.26 -13.12 17.35
CA GLU A 10 1.31 -12.86 16.26
C GLU A 10 -0.11 -12.68 16.77
N ARG A 11 -0.86 -11.85 16.06
CA ARG A 11 -2.30 -11.67 16.25
C ARG A 11 -3.01 -11.54 14.90
N ILE A 12 -4.32 -11.71 14.91
CA ILE A 12 -5.17 -11.46 13.74
C ILE A 12 -5.86 -10.12 13.93
N ASP A 13 -5.60 -9.17 13.03
CA ASP A 13 -6.35 -7.94 12.90
C ASP A 13 -7.16 -7.96 11.59
N GLY A 14 -8.14 -7.11 11.45
CA GLY A 14 -9.00 -7.17 10.27
C GLY A 14 -9.59 -5.84 9.84
N LEU A 15 -10.14 -5.84 8.64
CA LEU A 15 -10.95 -4.76 8.09
C LEU A 15 -12.42 -5.21 8.06
N PRO A 16 -13.25 -4.81 9.04
CA PRO A 16 -14.62 -5.30 9.18
C PRO A 16 -15.50 -5.02 7.96
N SER A 17 -15.30 -3.88 7.28
CA SER A 17 -16.05 -3.51 6.06
C SER A 17 -15.93 -4.52 4.92
N GLN A 18 -14.84 -5.29 4.89
CA GLN A 18 -14.55 -6.26 3.83
C GLN A 18 -14.48 -7.70 4.34
N ASN A 19 -14.59 -7.92 5.65
CA ASN A 19 -14.38 -9.22 6.30
C ASN A 19 -13.00 -9.83 5.97
N ILE A 20 -11.96 -9.00 5.83
CA ILE A 20 -10.58 -9.43 5.59
C ILE A 20 -9.82 -9.47 6.91
N ARG A 21 -9.06 -10.55 7.11
CA ARG A 21 -8.25 -10.82 8.29
C ARG A 21 -6.78 -10.87 7.92
N ILE A 22 -5.91 -10.22 8.69
CA ILE A 22 -4.47 -10.13 8.46
C ILE A 22 -3.73 -10.65 9.68
N ILE A 23 -2.80 -11.57 9.47
CA ILE A 23 -1.85 -12.01 10.50
C ILE A 23 -0.72 -11.01 10.56
N GLN A 24 -0.42 -10.49 11.74
CA GLN A 24 0.69 -9.57 11.93
C GLN A 24 1.33 -9.72 13.32
N ASN A 25 2.57 -9.27 13.42
CA ASN A 25 3.32 -9.24 14.66
C ASN A 25 3.70 -7.79 14.98
N PRO A 26 3.16 -7.19 16.07
CA PRO A 26 3.48 -5.81 16.46
C PRO A 26 4.96 -5.54 16.71
N ASP A 27 5.73 -6.56 17.11
CA ASP A 27 7.16 -6.44 17.37
C ASP A 27 7.98 -6.37 16.06
N MET A 28 7.41 -6.78 14.93
CA MET A 28 8.05 -6.73 13.61
C MET A 28 7.47 -5.58 12.78
N PHE A 29 6.19 -5.69 12.40
CA PHE A 29 5.47 -4.71 11.60
C PHE A 29 3.97 -4.90 11.77
N SER A 30 3.25 -3.80 11.93
CA SER A 30 1.78 -3.78 11.88
C SER A 30 1.32 -2.77 10.84
N TYR A 31 0.33 -3.17 10.02
CA TYR A 31 -0.29 -2.22 9.10
C TYR A 31 -1.03 -1.13 9.89
N SER A 32 -1.14 0.04 9.32
CA SER A 32 -1.86 1.18 9.85
C SER A 32 -2.94 1.66 8.89
N LEU A 33 -3.59 2.76 9.21
CA LEU A 33 -4.66 3.35 8.39
C LEU A 33 -4.22 3.63 6.94
N ASP A 34 -2.95 3.90 6.71
CA ASP A 34 -2.40 4.15 5.37
C ASP A 34 -2.62 2.98 4.40
N ALA A 35 -2.45 1.73 4.85
CA ALA A 35 -2.70 0.55 4.03
C ALA A 35 -4.18 0.45 3.62
N ILE A 36 -5.10 0.68 4.56
CA ILE A 36 -6.54 0.66 4.29
C ILE A 36 -6.93 1.78 3.34
N LEU A 37 -6.43 3.00 3.59
CA LEU A 37 -6.75 4.17 2.79
C LEU A 37 -6.17 4.08 1.38
N LEU A 38 -4.97 3.53 1.22
CA LEU A 38 -4.40 3.26 -0.10
C LEU A 38 -5.25 2.28 -0.89
N ALA A 39 -5.61 1.16 -0.29
CA ALA A 39 -6.47 0.17 -0.92
C ALA A 39 -7.85 0.74 -1.26
N HIS A 40 -8.42 1.61 -0.40
CA HIS A 40 -9.67 2.31 -0.66
C HIS A 40 -9.55 3.31 -1.81
N PHE A 41 -8.51 4.13 -1.83
CA PHE A 41 -8.22 5.15 -2.84
C PHE A 41 -7.96 4.56 -4.23
N ALA A 42 -7.37 3.36 -4.29
CA ALA A 42 -7.05 2.70 -5.54
C ALA A 42 -8.32 2.27 -6.29
N ASP A 43 -8.57 2.89 -7.45
CA ASP A 43 -9.70 2.54 -8.32
C ASP A 43 -9.43 1.25 -9.08
N VAL A 44 -10.52 0.57 -9.41
CA VAL A 44 -10.51 -0.59 -10.31
C VAL A 44 -10.73 -0.13 -11.74
N LYS A 45 -9.84 -0.51 -12.64
CA LYS A 45 -10.00 -0.23 -14.08
C LYS A 45 -10.81 -1.32 -14.75
N GLY A 46 -11.80 -0.91 -15.54
CA GLY A 46 -12.65 -1.85 -16.26
C GLY A 46 -13.38 -2.81 -15.32
N LYS A 47 -13.31 -4.12 -15.64
CA LYS A 47 -13.92 -5.18 -14.81
C LYS A 47 -12.98 -5.74 -13.74
N GLY A 48 -11.82 -5.11 -13.49
CA GLY A 48 -10.83 -5.57 -12.51
C GLY A 48 -10.21 -6.93 -12.80
N ARG A 49 -10.14 -7.34 -14.07
CA ARG A 49 -9.60 -8.65 -14.48
C ARG A 49 -8.09 -8.64 -14.68
N GLY A 50 -7.47 -7.47 -14.61
CA GLY A 50 -6.04 -7.31 -14.83
C GLY A 50 -5.21 -7.80 -13.65
N HIS A 51 -3.89 -7.83 -13.84
CA HIS A 51 -2.93 -8.16 -12.80
C HIS A 51 -2.64 -6.92 -11.97
N ALA A 52 -2.73 -7.03 -10.65
CA ALA A 52 -2.29 -6.04 -9.69
C ALA A 52 -1.05 -6.54 -8.94
N VAL A 53 -0.14 -5.63 -8.60
CA VAL A 53 1.09 -5.94 -7.86
C VAL A 53 1.22 -4.95 -6.71
N ASP A 54 1.43 -5.46 -5.50
CA ASP A 54 1.71 -4.67 -4.29
C ASP A 54 3.21 -4.77 -3.99
N LEU A 55 3.93 -3.65 -4.13
CA LEU A 55 5.39 -3.59 -3.97
C LEU A 55 5.78 -3.18 -2.55
N GLY A 56 6.54 -4.04 -1.87
CA GLY A 56 6.84 -3.89 -0.45
C GLY A 56 5.61 -4.19 0.40
N ALA A 57 5.00 -5.35 0.16
CA ALA A 57 3.67 -5.68 0.68
C ALA A 57 3.62 -5.87 2.20
N GLY A 58 4.77 -6.10 2.86
CA GLY A 58 4.81 -6.41 4.29
C GLY A 58 3.97 -7.64 4.60
N THR A 59 3.05 -7.52 5.56
CA THR A 59 2.08 -8.58 5.92
C THR A 59 0.95 -8.74 4.89
N GLY A 60 1.02 -8.04 3.75
CA GLY A 60 0.07 -8.14 2.65
C GLY A 60 -1.17 -7.26 2.76
N ALA A 61 -1.21 -6.33 3.71
CA ALA A 61 -2.41 -5.58 4.04
C ALA A 61 -3.00 -4.81 2.85
N VAL A 62 -2.19 -4.03 2.11
CA VAL A 62 -2.66 -3.25 0.96
C VAL A 62 -3.26 -4.15 -0.11
N GLY A 63 -2.51 -5.16 -0.54
CA GLY A 63 -2.94 -6.06 -1.60
C GLY A 63 -4.16 -6.89 -1.21
N LEU A 64 -4.26 -7.37 0.04
CA LEU A 64 -5.42 -8.11 0.54
C LEU A 64 -6.67 -7.23 0.69
N PHE A 65 -6.53 -5.98 1.15
CA PHE A 65 -7.66 -5.03 1.17
C PHE A 65 -8.07 -4.56 -0.23
N TYR A 66 -7.17 -4.59 -1.20
CA TYR A 66 -7.49 -4.30 -2.60
C TYR A 66 -8.12 -5.50 -3.33
N ALA A 67 -7.75 -6.71 -2.98
CA ALA A 67 -8.17 -7.94 -3.67
C ALA A 67 -9.70 -8.09 -3.83
N PRO A 68 -10.58 -7.78 -2.84
CA PRO A 68 -12.03 -7.90 -3.02
C PRO A 68 -12.60 -7.00 -4.14
N LYS A 69 -11.90 -5.93 -4.50
CA LYS A 69 -12.32 -4.99 -5.55
C LYS A 69 -12.10 -5.51 -6.97
N VAL A 70 -11.27 -6.56 -7.13
CA VAL A 70 -10.85 -7.09 -8.44
C VAL A 70 -11.14 -8.58 -8.54
N SER A 71 -11.32 -9.06 -9.77
CA SER A 71 -11.45 -10.49 -10.09
C SER A 71 -10.18 -11.07 -10.72
N GLY A 72 -9.18 -10.22 -11.01
CA GLY A 72 -7.88 -10.62 -11.55
C GLY A 72 -6.90 -11.07 -10.46
N ARG A 73 -5.67 -11.33 -10.88
CA ARG A 73 -4.60 -11.74 -9.99
C ARG A 73 -4.04 -10.56 -9.19
N VAL A 74 -3.64 -10.82 -7.94
CA VAL A 74 -2.89 -9.89 -7.10
C VAL A 74 -1.62 -10.58 -6.64
N THR A 75 -0.46 -9.97 -6.89
CA THR A 75 0.83 -10.47 -6.40
C THR A 75 1.38 -9.52 -5.34
N LEU A 76 1.64 -10.07 -4.17
CA LEU A 76 2.26 -9.38 -3.04
C LEU A 76 3.76 -9.61 -3.10
N VAL A 77 4.56 -8.55 -3.26
CA VAL A 77 6.03 -8.65 -3.37
C VAL A 77 6.65 -8.16 -2.08
N GLU A 78 7.31 -9.07 -1.37
CA GLU A 78 7.94 -8.78 -0.09
C GLU A 78 9.31 -9.46 -0.02
N ILE A 79 10.34 -8.74 0.43
CA ILE A 79 11.70 -9.27 0.52
C ILE A 79 11.94 -10.04 1.82
N GLN A 80 11.27 -9.63 2.92
CA GLN A 80 11.47 -10.23 4.25
C GLN A 80 10.71 -11.55 4.37
N PRO A 81 11.41 -12.67 4.65
CA PRO A 81 10.77 -14.00 4.68
C PRO A 81 9.64 -14.10 5.69
N GLU A 82 9.81 -13.50 6.86
CA GLU A 82 8.85 -13.58 7.96
C GLU A 82 7.55 -12.84 7.60
N LEU A 83 7.64 -11.63 7.01
CA LEU A 83 6.50 -10.87 6.56
C LEU A 83 5.80 -11.55 5.39
N ALA A 84 6.58 -12.09 4.44
CA ALA A 84 6.03 -12.86 3.31
C ALA A 84 5.28 -14.12 3.79
N ALA A 85 5.79 -14.82 4.82
CA ALA A 85 5.12 -15.97 5.41
C ALA A 85 3.80 -15.57 6.11
N MET A 86 3.77 -14.44 6.83
CA MET A 86 2.52 -13.91 7.41
C MET A 86 1.52 -13.52 6.32
N ALA A 87 1.98 -12.90 5.24
CA ALA A 87 1.14 -12.55 4.10
C ALA A 87 0.53 -13.80 3.44
N GLN A 88 1.31 -14.86 3.24
CA GLN A 88 0.81 -16.12 2.67
C GLN A 88 -0.26 -16.76 3.56
N ARG A 89 -0.02 -16.85 4.87
CA ARG A 89 -1.03 -17.37 5.82
C ARG A 89 -2.28 -16.47 5.88
N SER A 90 -2.12 -15.17 5.70
CA SER A 90 -3.26 -14.25 5.60
C SER A 90 -4.07 -14.47 4.33
N ILE A 91 -3.43 -14.78 3.19
CA ILE A 91 -4.11 -15.18 1.95
C ILE A 91 -4.94 -16.44 2.18
N ASP A 92 -4.34 -17.48 2.77
CA ASP A 92 -5.00 -18.76 3.05
C ASP A 92 -6.17 -18.59 4.03
N LEU A 93 -5.97 -17.79 5.08
CA LEU A 93 -7.00 -17.42 6.07
C LEU A 93 -8.25 -16.78 5.46
N ASN A 94 -8.07 -16.03 4.37
CA ASN A 94 -9.17 -15.37 3.64
C ASN A 94 -9.68 -16.18 2.45
N GLY A 95 -9.14 -17.37 2.18
CA GLY A 95 -9.54 -18.22 1.06
C GLY A 95 -9.28 -17.59 -0.31
N MET A 96 -8.17 -16.85 -0.46
CA MET A 96 -7.84 -16.10 -1.68
C MET A 96 -6.70 -16.70 -2.50
N SER A 97 -6.22 -17.90 -2.15
CA SER A 97 -5.03 -18.54 -2.75
C SER A 97 -5.21 -18.88 -4.23
N ASP A 98 -6.44 -18.85 -4.76
CA ASP A 98 -6.74 -19.02 -6.18
C ASP A 98 -6.28 -17.84 -7.06
N ARG A 99 -6.17 -16.64 -6.50
CA ARG A 99 -5.90 -15.40 -7.26
C ARG A 99 -4.95 -14.43 -6.58
N VAL A 100 -4.64 -14.62 -5.30
CA VAL A 100 -3.64 -13.82 -4.57
C VAL A 100 -2.46 -14.71 -4.24
N SER A 101 -1.26 -14.22 -4.49
CA SER A 101 -0.01 -14.95 -4.22
C SER A 101 1.06 -14.03 -3.65
N VAL A 102 1.97 -14.60 -2.87
CA VAL A 102 3.18 -13.90 -2.40
C VAL A 102 4.34 -14.26 -3.33
N LEU A 103 5.11 -13.26 -3.67
CA LEU A 103 6.43 -13.39 -4.30
C LEU A 103 7.46 -12.86 -3.30
N GLN A 104 8.11 -13.79 -2.58
CA GLN A 104 9.21 -13.45 -1.67
C GLN A 104 10.46 -13.13 -2.48
N LYS A 105 10.67 -11.86 -2.79
CA LYS A 105 11.77 -11.39 -3.65
C LYS A 105 12.07 -9.91 -3.45
N ASP A 106 13.32 -9.51 -3.65
CA ASP A 106 13.65 -8.10 -3.87
C ASP A 106 12.94 -7.61 -5.14
N MET A 107 12.14 -6.54 -5.01
CA MET A 107 11.40 -5.98 -6.14
C MET A 107 12.32 -5.52 -7.29
N LYS A 108 13.61 -5.29 -7.06
CA LYS A 108 14.59 -4.99 -8.12
C LYS A 108 14.74 -6.15 -9.10
N ASN A 109 14.52 -7.39 -8.65
CA ASN A 109 14.62 -8.63 -9.42
C ASN A 109 13.25 -9.16 -9.90
N ILE A 110 12.16 -8.39 -9.73
CA ILE A 110 10.78 -8.80 -10.02
C ILE A 110 10.54 -9.22 -11.47
N PHE A 111 11.37 -8.73 -12.39
CA PHE A 111 11.23 -9.00 -13.84
C PHE A 111 11.64 -10.40 -14.26
N GLU A 112 12.20 -11.20 -13.36
CA GLU A 112 12.42 -12.63 -13.55
C GLU A 112 11.10 -13.41 -13.51
N ASP A 113 10.09 -12.91 -12.75
CA ASP A 113 8.81 -13.57 -12.52
C ASP A 113 7.63 -12.85 -13.20
N ILE A 114 7.69 -11.52 -13.28
CA ILE A 114 6.59 -10.72 -13.83
C ILE A 114 7.07 -9.99 -15.09
N LYS A 115 6.43 -10.32 -16.22
CA LYS A 115 6.75 -9.73 -17.52
C LYS A 115 6.56 -8.20 -17.49
N PRO A 116 7.55 -7.41 -17.95
CA PRO A 116 7.39 -5.96 -18.13
C PRO A 116 6.18 -5.62 -19.00
N GLY A 117 5.46 -4.56 -18.64
CA GLY A 117 4.31 -4.08 -19.39
C GLY A 117 3.05 -4.97 -19.29
N SER A 118 2.99 -5.90 -18.33
CA SER A 118 1.84 -6.82 -18.17
C SER A 118 0.90 -6.44 -17.03
N VAL A 119 1.30 -5.55 -16.13
CA VAL A 119 0.56 -5.20 -14.91
C VAL A 119 -0.40 -4.04 -15.16
N GLU A 120 -1.62 -4.15 -14.66
CA GLU A 120 -2.65 -3.10 -14.78
C GLU A 120 -2.57 -2.08 -13.65
N THR A 121 -2.32 -2.57 -12.44
CA THR A 121 -2.28 -1.75 -11.23
C THR A 121 -1.04 -2.11 -10.41
N VAL A 122 -0.30 -1.10 -10.01
CA VAL A 122 0.76 -1.22 -9.00
C VAL A 122 0.32 -0.44 -7.77
N LEU A 123 0.52 -1.03 -6.61
CA LEU A 123 0.27 -0.45 -5.29
C LEU A 123 1.61 -0.39 -4.55
N SER A 124 1.82 0.59 -3.70
CA SER A 124 2.94 0.59 -2.76
C SER A 124 2.66 1.49 -1.55
N ASN A 125 2.90 0.96 -0.37
CA ASN A 125 3.01 1.69 0.89
C ASN A 125 4.47 1.55 1.37
N PRO A 126 5.41 2.31 0.77
CA PRO A 126 6.82 2.14 1.08
C PRO A 126 7.13 2.67 2.49
N PRO A 127 8.14 2.12 3.17
CA PRO A 127 8.55 2.64 4.46
C PRO A 127 8.98 4.10 4.37
N TYR A 128 8.53 4.92 5.33
CA TYR A 128 8.79 6.36 5.37
C TYR A 128 10.11 6.67 6.05
N PHE A 129 11.23 6.72 5.33
CA PHE A 129 12.51 7.10 5.89
C PHE A 129 12.71 8.62 5.82
N PRO A 130 13.06 9.29 6.95
CA PRO A 130 13.46 10.69 6.93
C PRO A 130 14.80 10.84 6.18
N LEU A 131 14.92 11.91 5.39
CA LEU A 131 16.15 12.27 4.66
C LEU A 131 17.35 12.55 5.60
N ASN A 132 17.10 12.89 6.85
CA ASN A 132 18.10 13.20 7.86
C ASN A 132 17.95 12.21 9.02
N GLY A 133 18.95 11.37 9.23
CA GLY A 133 19.00 10.27 10.19
C GLY A 133 18.87 10.62 11.69
N THR A 134 17.87 11.43 12.05
CA THR A 134 17.62 11.86 13.42
C THR A 134 16.24 11.47 13.91
N THR A 135 16.02 10.18 14.14
CA THR A 135 15.04 9.71 15.13
C THR A 135 15.63 8.49 15.84
N LYS A 136 16.26 8.75 16.96
CA LYS A 136 16.66 7.71 17.91
C LYS A 136 15.43 7.32 18.73
N THR A 137 14.89 6.13 18.51
CA THR A 137 14.06 5.43 19.48
C THR A 137 14.66 4.06 19.75
N ASN A 138 14.64 3.64 21.03
CA ASN A 138 15.43 2.51 21.59
C ASN A 138 15.02 1.09 21.14
N HIS A 139 14.27 0.93 20.03
CA HIS A 139 13.94 -0.36 19.41
C HIS A 139 14.74 -0.64 18.12
N ASP A 140 15.87 0.08 17.90
CA ASP A 140 16.39 0.32 16.55
C ASP A 140 17.32 -0.76 15.95
N HIS A 141 17.81 -1.76 16.71
CA HIS A 141 18.84 -2.66 16.15
C HIS A 141 18.33 -3.65 15.09
N HIS A 142 17.10 -4.17 15.21
CA HIS A 142 16.50 -5.01 14.17
C HIS A 142 15.97 -4.17 12.99
N TYR A 143 15.53 -2.95 13.27
CA TYR A 143 15.08 -2.00 12.23
C TYR A 143 16.23 -1.39 11.44
N GLU A 144 17.43 -1.23 11.99
CA GLU A 144 18.57 -0.65 11.27
C GLU A 144 19.16 -1.60 10.22
N LEU A 145 19.25 -2.89 10.49
CA LEU A 145 19.65 -3.89 9.48
C LEU A 145 18.62 -4.00 8.36
N ALA A 146 17.33 -4.01 8.69
CA ALA A 146 16.25 -3.96 7.71
C ALA A 146 16.24 -2.63 6.93
N ARG A 147 16.63 -1.52 7.53
CA ARG A 147 16.73 -0.20 6.88
C ARG A 147 17.75 -0.15 5.76
N HIS A 148 18.91 -0.78 5.89
CA HIS A 148 19.96 -0.76 4.86
C HIS A 148 19.67 -1.67 3.66
N GLU A 149 18.95 -2.77 3.87
CA GLU A 149 18.58 -3.71 2.80
C GLU A 149 17.25 -3.33 2.11
N LEU A 150 16.36 -2.60 2.81
CA LEU A 150 15.00 -2.26 2.34
C LEU A 150 14.90 -0.90 1.65
N THR A 151 15.96 -0.10 1.56
CA THR A 151 15.87 1.25 0.99
C THR A 151 15.72 1.21 -0.52
N ILE A 152 14.47 1.08 -0.96
CA ILE A 152 14.16 1.53 -2.31
C ILE A 152 13.85 3.02 -2.25
N ASP A 153 14.59 3.82 -2.99
CA ASP A 153 14.30 5.24 -3.15
C ASP A 153 13.13 5.46 -4.12
N LEU A 154 12.49 6.62 -4.03
CA LEU A 154 11.37 6.99 -4.89
C LEU A 154 11.68 6.88 -6.39
N PRO A 155 12.85 7.30 -6.91
CA PRO A 155 13.22 7.12 -8.31
C PRO A 155 13.25 5.65 -8.77
N ASN A 156 13.78 4.75 -7.96
CA ASN A 156 13.84 3.32 -8.28
C ASN A 156 12.46 2.67 -8.18
N LEU A 157 11.67 3.00 -7.14
CA LEU A 157 10.28 2.54 -7.02
C LEU A 157 9.45 2.98 -8.24
N ALA A 158 9.54 4.24 -8.64
CA ALA A 158 8.87 4.77 -9.83
C ALA A 158 9.32 4.06 -11.11
N GLN A 159 10.61 3.74 -11.24
CA GLN A 159 11.15 2.99 -12.38
C GLN A 159 10.59 1.58 -12.45
N ILE A 160 10.57 0.85 -11.33
CA ILE A 160 10.03 -0.51 -11.27
C ILE A 160 8.54 -0.49 -11.59
N ALA A 161 7.76 0.40 -10.94
CA ALA A 161 6.34 0.54 -11.19
C ALA A 161 6.05 0.87 -12.67
N ASN A 162 6.79 1.82 -13.27
CA ASN A 162 6.64 2.14 -14.69
C ASN A 162 6.93 0.93 -15.57
N LYS A 163 8.01 0.19 -15.31
CA LYS A 163 8.40 -0.96 -16.14
C LYS A 163 7.39 -2.11 -16.03
N LEU A 164 6.79 -2.35 -14.85
CA LEU A 164 5.73 -3.34 -14.63
C LEU A 164 4.44 -2.98 -15.38
N LEU A 165 4.02 -1.73 -15.30
CA LEU A 165 2.74 -1.28 -15.82
C LEU A 165 2.65 -1.40 -17.33
N LYS A 166 1.49 -1.83 -17.83
CA LYS A 166 1.09 -1.64 -19.23
C LYS A 166 0.78 -0.17 -19.51
N ASN A 167 0.71 0.21 -20.78
CA ASN A 167 0.29 1.58 -21.15
C ASN A 167 -1.08 1.90 -20.54
N ASN A 168 -1.21 3.10 -19.98
CA ASN A 168 -2.36 3.55 -19.19
C ASN A 168 -2.61 2.73 -17.92
N GLY A 169 -1.69 1.87 -17.49
CA GLY A 169 -1.73 1.24 -16.18
C GLY A 169 -1.52 2.28 -15.08
N LYS A 170 -1.99 1.99 -13.89
CA LYS A 170 -2.04 2.93 -12.77
C LYS A 170 -1.10 2.52 -11.65
N PHE A 171 -0.41 3.50 -11.09
CA PHE A 171 0.36 3.37 -9.87
C PHE A 171 -0.29 4.16 -8.74
N TYR A 172 -0.54 3.50 -7.63
CA TYR A 172 -1.08 4.10 -6.42
C TYR A 172 -0.07 3.99 -5.30
N MET A 173 0.14 5.09 -4.61
CA MET A 173 1.08 5.16 -3.50
C MET A 173 0.51 6.02 -2.37
N VAL A 174 0.75 5.62 -1.13
CA VAL A 174 0.61 6.47 0.05
C VAL A 174 1.99 6.89 0.53
N HIS A 175 2.12 8.12 0.99
CA HIS A 175 3.39 8.64 1.53
C HIS A 175 3.15 9.83 2.47
N ARG A 176 4.23 10.31 3.07
CA ARG A 176 4.20 11.55 3.85
C ARG A 176 4.08 12.76 2.92
N PRO A 177 3.29 13.80 3.30
CA PRO A 177 3.08 15.00 2.48
C PRO A 177 4.34 15.83 2.25
N ASP A 178 5.29 15.83 3.19
CA ASP A 178 6.58 16.54 3.08
C ASP A 178 7.46 16.02 1.93
N ARG A 179 7.17 14.81 1.41
CA ARG A 179 7.87 14.21 0.27
C ARG A 179 7.17 14.46 -1.08
N LEU A 180 6.11 15.28 -1.10
CA LEU A 180 5.28 15.45 -2.30
C LEU A 180 6.07 15.97 -3.50
N ALA A 181 6.98 16.93 -3.27
CA ALA A 181 7.84 17.47 -4.33
C ALA A 181 8.75 16.38 -4.94
N ASP A 182 9.35 15.54 -4.09
CA ASP A 182 10.19 14.42 -4.53
C ASP A 182 9.39 13.38 -5.32
N ILE A 183 8.15 13.10 -4.88
CA ILE A 183 7.24 12.19 -5.56
C ILE A 183 6.91 12.70 -6.95
N PHE A 184 6.57 13.98 -7.10
CA PHE A 184 6.29 14.59 -8.40
C PHE A 184 7.51 14.51 -9.32
N ALA A 185 8.70 14.83 -8.81
CA ALA A 185 9.95 14.78 -9.58
C ALA A 185 10.28 13.33 -10.01
N ALA A 186 10.24 12.38 -9.09
CA ALA A 186 10.53 10.97 -9.37
C ALA A 186 9.57 10.38 -10.40
N PHE A 187 8.28 10.66 -10.28
CA PHE A 187 7.26 10.12 -11.16
C PHE A 187 7.34 10.73 -12.57
N ALA A 188 7.48 12.07 -12.67
CA ALA A 188 7.60 12.75 -13.95
C ALA A 188 8.82 12.25 -14.76
N ASN A 189 9.97 12.08 -14.10
CA ASN A 189 11.19 11.56 -14.70
C ASN A 189 11.06 10.11 -15.21
N ARG A 190 10.02 9.38 -14.78
CA ARG A 190 9.75 8.00 -15.19
C ARG A 190 8.47 7.85 -16.02
N LYS A 191 7.94 8.94 -16.60
CA LYS A 191 6.71 8.92 -17.42
C LYS A 191 5.48 8.38 -16.68
N LEU A 192 5.46 8.54 -15.36
CA LEU A 192 4.31 8.34 -14.51
C LEU A 192 3.66 9.70 -14.25
N MET A 193 2.53 9.97 -14.91
CA MET A 193 1.85 11.26 -14.79
C MET A 193 0.85 11.22 -13.64
N ILE A 194 1.10 11.99 -12.61
CA ILE A 194 0.19 12.12 -11.46
C ILE A 194 -1.15 12.68 -11.95
N LYS A 195 -2.25 12.07 -11.53
CA LYS A 195 -3.61 12.41 -11.93
C LYS A 195 -4.55 12.69 -10.78
N ARG A 196 -4.34 12.05 -9.64
CA ARG A 196 -5.13 12.32 -8.44
C ARG A 196 -4.20 12.41 -7.23
N VAL A 197 -4.52 13.34 -6.36
CA VAL A 197 -3.88 13.50 -5.06
C VAL A 197 -5.00 13.70 -4.04
N GLN A 198 -4.90 13.01 -2.91
CA GLN A 198 -5.78 13.21 -1.76
C GLN A 198 -4.94 13.33 -0.50
N PHE A 199 -5.15 14.39 0.24
CA PHE A 199 -4.50 14.58 1.54
C PHE A 199 -5.37 13.99 2.64
N VAL A 200 -4.73 13.33 3.59
CA VAL A 200 -5.36 12.78 4.78
C VAL A 200 -4.88 13.57 5.99
N TYR A 201 -5.82 14.00 6.79
CA TYR A 201 -5.60 14.78 8.01
C TYR A 201 -6.03 13.97 9.23
N GLY A 202 -5.23 13.98 10.28
CA GLY A 202 -5.65 13.40 11.55
C GLY A 202 -6.90 14.09 12.09
N LYS A 203 -6.87 15.44 12.10
CA LYS A 203 -8.01 16.29 12.51
C LYS A 203 -8.11 17.52 11.60
N ALA A 204 -9.31 18.10 11.55
CA ALA A 204 -9.53 19.39 10.86
C ALA A 204 -8.61 20.49 11.47
N GLY A 205 -8.11 21.37 10.62
CA GLY A 205 -7.24 22.48 11.04
C GLY A 205 -5.82 22.08 11.45
N ARG A 206 -5.41 20.84 11.22
CA ARG A 206 -4.04 20.38 11.41
C ARG A 206 -3.35 20.20 10.06
N GLU A 207 -2.04 19.98 10.05
CA GLU A 207 -1.32 19.58 8.85
C GLU A 207 -1.71 18.17 8.40
N ALA A 208 -1.66 17.91 7.09
CA ALA A 208 -1.86 16.57 6.56
C ALA A 208 -0.73 15.65 7.04
N ASN A 209 -1.08 14.43 7.43
CA ASN A 209 -0.12 13.41 7.85
C ASN A 209 0.13 12.33 6.79
N MET A 210 -0.74 12.23 5.77
CA MET A 210 -0.56 11.34 4.63
C MET A 210 -0.99 12.03 3.34
N VAL A 211 -0.41 11.58 2.23
CA VAL A 211 -0.84 11.89 0.87
C VAL A 211 -1.00 10.61 0.07
N LEU A 212 -2.14 10.48 -0.57
CA LEU A 212 -2.47 9.41 -1.51
C LEU A 212 -2.29 9.93 -2.93
N VAL A 213 -1.55 9.20 -3.75
CA VAL A 213 -1.19 9.62 -5.11
C VAL A 213 -1.56 8.56 -6.12
N GLU A 214 -2.28 8.93 -7.18
CA GLU A 214 -2.47 8.12 -8.38
C GLU A 214 -1.65 8.69 -9.53
N ALA A 215 -0.86 7.85 -10.16
CA ALA A 215 -0.17 8.18 -11.40
C ALA A 215 -0.52 7.18 -12.51
N ILE A 216 -0.45 7.64 -13.75
CA ILE A 216 -0.78 6.83 -14.95
C ILE A 216 0.48 6.74 -15.82
N LYS A 217 0.86 5.52 -16.21
CA LYS A 217 1.94 5.29 -17.17
C LYS A 217 1.58 5.86 -18.53
N SER A 218 2.48 6.65 -19.11
CA SER A 218 2.32 7.31 -20.42
C SER A 218 1.06 8.21 -20.48
N GLY A 219 0.57 8.70 -19.33
CA GLY A 219 -0.52 9.66 -19.28
C GLY A 219 -0.12 10.99 -19.92
N ARG A 220 -1.11 11.76 -20.37
CA ARG A 220 -0.85 13.14 -20.86
C ARG A 220 -0.38 14.01 -19.70
N PRO A 221 0.57 14.92 -19.87
CA PRO A 221 0.93 15.89 -18.83
C PRO A 221 -0.27 16.75 -18.39
N GLY A 222 -0.23 17.23 -17.13
CA GLY A 222 -1.26 18.10 -16.57
C GLY A 222 -2.53 17.36 -16.14
N GLY A 223 -3.54 18.12 -15.73
CA GLY A 223 -4.85 17.61 -15.33
C GLY A 223 -4.82 16.86 -13.98
N VAL A 224 -3.96 17.28 -13.04
CA VAL A 224 -3.95 16.77 -11.68
C VAL A 224 -5.21 17.23 -10.95
N ARG A 225 -5.94 16.29 -10.36
CA ARG A 225 -7.11 16.55 -9.52
C ARG A 225 -6.72 16.39 -8.06
N ILE A 226 -6.90 17.45 -7.29
CA ILE A 226 -6.82 17.39 -5.83
C ILE A 226 -8.22 17.02 -5.33
N LEU A 227 -8.34 15.87 -4.70
CA LEU A 227 -9.60 15.40 -4.15
C LEU A 227 -9.90 16.11 -2.82
N PRO A 228 -11.17 16.11 -2.37
CA PRO A 228 -11.51 16.58 -1.04
C PRO A 228 -10.64 15.94 0.04
N ALA A 229 -10.26 16.71 1.03
CA ALA A 229 -9.47 16.23 2.15
C ALA A 229 -10.21 15.14 2.92
N LEU A 230 -9.51 14.07 3.29
CA LEU A 230 -10.04 13.04 4.18
C LEU A 230 -9.60 13.37 5.61
N ILE A 231 -10.55 13.52 6.51
CA ILE A 231 -10.30 13.80 7.93
C ILE A 231 -10.58 12.52 8.72
N ALA A 232 -9.56 12.02 9.44
CA ALA A 232 -9.68 10.74 10.12
C ALA A 232 -10.53 10.83 11.39
N TYR A 233 -10.29 11.84 12.22
CA TYR A 233 -10.93 11.97 13.54
C TYR A 233 -11.64 13.31 13.66
N ASP A 234 -12.74 13.29 14.40
CA ASP A 234 -13.45 14.49 14.84
C ASP A 234 -12.76 15.14 16.07
N GLU A 235 -13.40 16.17 16.63
CA GLU A 235 -12.88 16.86 17.82
C GLU A 235 -12.82 15.98 19.07
N LYS A 236 -13.69 14.96 19.16
CA LYS A 236 -13.78 14.01 20.29
C LYS A 236 -12.81 12.85 20.19
N ASN A 237 -11.99 12.77 19.12
CA ASN A 237 -11.12 11.65 18.75
C ASN A 237 -11.88 10.39 18.27
N ASP A 238 -13.14 10.53 17.87
CA ASP A 238 -13.87 9.45 17.20
C ASP A 238 -13.61 9.50 15.68
N TYR A 239 -13.71 8.36 14.99
CA TYR A 239 -13.63 8.36 13.55
C TYR A 239 -14.77 9.17 12.92
N THR A 240 -14.43 9.98 11.93
CA THR A 240 -15.44 10.70 11.14
C THR A 240 -16.41 9.74 10.45
N PRO A 241 -17.61 10.19 10.05
CA PRO A 241 -18.55 9.35 9.30
C PRO A 241 -17.97 8.75 8.02
N GLU A 242 -17.06 9.47 7.36
CA GLU A 242 -16.36 8.97 6.16
C GLU A 242 -15.39 7.85 6.51
N MET A 243 -14.58 8.03 7.55
CA MET A 243 -13.70 6.98 8.04
C MET A 243 -14.45 5.74 8.52
N ASN A 244 -15.55 5.92 9.23
CA ASN A 244 -16.40 4.80 9.65
C ASN A 244 -16.95 4.02 8.45
N ARG A 245 -17.34 4.68 7.36
CA ARG A 245 -17.75 4.01 6.12
C ARG A 245 -16.61 3.18 5.51
N ILE A 246 -15.41 3.73 5.49
CA ILE A 246 -14.22 3.03 4.96
C ILE A 246 -13.91 1.80 5.82
N LEU A 247 -13.85 1.96 7.14
CA LEU A 247 -13.41 0.92 8.07
C LEU A 247 -14.47 -0.15 8.33
N TYR A 248 -15.73 0.23 8.43
CA TYR A 248 -16.82 -0.63 8.91
C TYR A 248 -17.95 -0.84 7.90
N GLY A 249 -17.93 -0.14 6.76
CA GLY A 249 -18.95 -0.29 5.71
C GLY A 249 -20.32 0.27 6.07
N LYS A 250 -20.48 0.92 7.23
CA LYS A 250 -21.74 1.49 7.71
C LYS A 250 -21.61 3.00 7.91
N ALA A 251 -22.64 3.74 7.50
CA ALA A 251 -22.82 5.08 8.03
C ALA A 251 -23.34 4.92 9.48
N TRP A 252 -22.60 5.41 10.44
CA TRP A 252 -23.10 5.54 11.80
C TRP A 252 -24.12 6.69 11.81
N SER A 253 -25.34 6.36 12.18
CA SER A 253 -26.43 7.33 12.39
C SER A 253 -26.21 8.12 13.67
#